data_2aff050a0331323580b96c353875a224
#
_entry.id   2aff050a0331323580b96c353875a224
#
_cell.length_a   1.000
_cell.length_b   1.000
_cell.length_c   1.000
_cell.angle_alpha   90.00
_cell.angle_beta   90.00
_cell.angle_gamma   90.00
#
_symmetry.space_group_name_H-M   'P 1'
#
loop_
_entity.id
_entity.type
_entity.pdbx_description
1 polymer ?
#
loop_
_entity_poly.entity_id
_entity_poly.type
_entity_poly.pdbx_seq_one_letter_code
_entity_poly.pdbx_strand_id
1 'polypeptide(L)'
;MEGPEVHQPHARHKGGLPQWLELTIAGTALVTSICSIAIAVHHGQIMGKLVQANSIPFVIGGFSDITPTGERVLSMDLLNRGVGPAKQRSLRVKVDDRYVRSVEELLSASLGPEQAQAARQPLGIARNRVKMRFLAPGGELQAVFRSVKTPENAQYWEALEAAQPRWSLEYCYCSVFEECWYVPNKWEEPEPVDECVRDEPNEFTP
;
A
#
# COMPACT_ATOMS: atom_id res chain seq x y z
N MET A 1 9.07 -14.44 -85.46
CA MET A 1 10.17 -13.68 -84.82
C MET A 1 10.33 -14.16 -83.39
N GLU A 2 11.16 -15.18 -83.26
CA GLU A 2 11.52 -15.75 -81.97
C GLU A 2 12.62 -14.91 -81.34
N GLY A 3 12.36 -14.42 -80.12
CA GLY A 3 13.40 -13.68 -79.35
C GLY A 3 14.34 -14.64 -78.66
N PRO A 4 15.61 -14.28 -78.45
CA PRO A 4 16.62 -15.17 -77.87
C PRO A 4 16.35 -15.41 -76.40
N GLU A 5 16.29 -16.71 -76.02
CA GLU A 5 16.24 -17.20 -74.64
C GLU A 5 17.57 -16.91 -73.94
N VAL A 6 17.57 -16.03 -72.96
CA VAL A 6 18.76 -15.73 -72.09
C VAL A 6 18.88 -16.82 -71.05
N HIS A 7 19.75 -17.78 -71.32
CA HIS A 7 20.21 -18.73 -70.32
C HIS A 7 20.99 -18.02 -69.22
N GLN A 8 20.43 -17.87 -68.06
CA GLN A 8 21.15 -17.48 -66.85
C GLN A 8 21.94 -18.72 -66.32
N PRO A 9 23.24 -18.61 -66.21
CA PRO A 9 24.05 -19.68 -65.61
C PRO A 9 23.77 -19.69 -64.11
N HIS A 10 23.17 -20.77 -63.61
CA HIS A 10 23.12 -21.07 -62.17
C HIS A 10 24.53 -21.28 -61.67
N ALA A 11 25.12 -20.27 -61.05
CA ALA A 11 26.37 -20.40 -60.32
C ALA A 11 26.13 -21.33 -59.11
N ARG A 12 26.47 -22.60 -59.27
CA ARG A 12 26.59 -23.58 -58.20
C ARG A 12 27.76 -23.17 -57.35
N HIS A 13 27.57 -22.40 -56.29
CA HIS A 13 28.53 -22.24 -55.19
C HIS A 13 28.68 -23.58 -54.47
N LYS A 14 29.55 -24.44 -54.97
CA LYS A 14 30.10 -25.59 -54.26
C LYS A 14 31.30 -25.12 -53.43
N GLY A 15 31.01 -24.48 -52.32
CA GLY A 15 31.97 -24.17 -51.28
C GLY A 15 31.31 -24.40 -49.92
N GLY A 16 30.82 -25.62 -49.68
CA GLY A 16 30.34 -26.01 -48.35
C GLY A 16 31.51 -26.00 -47.38
N LEU A 17 31.39 -25.35 -46.25
CA LEU A 17 32.31 -25.48 -45.14
C LEU A 17 32.45 -26.95 -44.78
N PRO A 18 33.66 -27.41 -44.34
CA PRO A 18 33.83 -28.79 -43.91
C PRO A 18 32.81 -29.11 -42.79
N GLN A 19 32.17 -30.26 -42.87
CA GLN A 19 31.06 -30.67 -42.01
C GLN A 19 31.33 -30.55 -40.49
N TRP A 20 32.62 -30.76 -40.10
CA TRP A 20 33.03 -30.59 -38.71
C TRP A 20 32.95 -29.11 -38.26
N LEU A 21 33.20 -28.15 -39.15
CA LEU A 21 33.12 -26.71 -38.85
C LEU A 21 31.68 -26.29 -38.71
N GLU A 22 30.77 -26.79 -39.51
CA GLU A 22 29.32 -26.55 -39.38
C GLU A 22 28.79 -27.08 -38.04
N LEU A 23 29.20 -28.28 -37.63
CA LEU A 23 28.84 -28.86 -36.35
C LEU A 23 29.40 -28.09 -35.16
N THR A 24 30.63 -27.56 -35.24
CA THR A 24 31.20 -26.75 -34.16
C THR A 24 30.50 -25.42 -34.03
N ILE A 25 30.18 -24.75 -35.13
CA ILE A 25 29.37 -23.50 -35.10
C ILE A 25 27.99 -23.74 -34.54
N ALA A 26 27.29 -24.80 -34.97
CA ALA A 26 25.97 -25.14 -34.46
C ALA A 26 26.02 -25.48 -32.94
N GLY A 27 27.03 -26.23 -32.51
CA GLY A 27 27.23 -26.58 -31.10
C GLY A 27 27.50 -25.35 -30.23
N THR A 28 28.40 -24.47 -30.68
CA THR A 28 28.70 -23.23 -29.95
C THR A 28 27.48 -22.29 -29.89
N ALA A 29 26.73 -22.16 -30.99
CA ALA A 29 25.48 -21.39 -31.02
C ALA A 29 24.43 -21.96 -30.03
N LEU A 30 24.31 -23.28 -29.94
CA LEU A 30 23.39 -23.91 -28.99
C LEU A 30 23.80 -23.64 -27.55
N VAL A 31 25.10 -23.81 -27.22
CA VAL A 31 25.62 -23.57 -25.87
C VAL A 31 25.45 -22.10 -25.47
N THR A 32 25.79 -21.17 -26.36
CA THR A 32 25.60 -19.73 -26.08
C THR A 32 24.15 -19.35 -25.91
N SER A 33 23.24 -19.95 -26.67
CA SER A 33 21.79 -19.75 -26.53
C SER A 33 21.29 -20.22 -25.16
N ILE A 34 21.68 -21.41 -24.72
CA ILE A 34 21.30 -21.96 -23.40
C ILE A 34 21.86 -21.05 -22.28
N CYS A 35 23.11 -20.65 -22.35
CA CYS A 35 23.72 -19.74 -21.38
C CYS A 35 22.99 -18.39 -21.34
N SER A 36 22.64 -17.84 -22.50
CA SER A 36 21.91 -16.58 -22.59
C SER A 36 20.52 -16.67 -21.93
N ILE A 37 19.79 -17.76 -22.14
CA ILE A 37 18.49 -18.01 -21.50
C ILE A 37 18.66 -18.12 -19.97
N ALA A 38 19.64 -18.88 -19.50
CA ALA A 38 19.91 -19.03 -18.07
C ALA A 38 20.22 -17.68 -17.39
N ILE A 39 21.04 -16.85 -18.04
CA ILE A 39 21.38 -15.50 -17.56
C ILE A 39 20.12 -14.63 -17.56
N ALA A 40 19.31 -14.64 -18.63
CA ALA A 40 18.10 -13.83 -18.73
C ALA A 40 17.09 -14.18 -17.64
N VAL A 41 16.87 -15.47 -17.35
CA VAL A 41 15.99 -15.92 -16.26
C VAL A 41 16.51 -15.46 -14.91
N HIS A 42 17.83 -15.63 -14.66
CA HIS A 42 18.46 -15.19 -13.41
C HIS A 42 18.34 -13.68 -13.20
N HIS A 43 18.64 -12.88 -14.22
CA HIS A 43 18.46 -11.43 -14.19
C HIS A 43 16.99 -11.03 -13.95
N GLY A 44 16.06 -11.71 -14.61
CA GLY A 44 14.62 -11.47 -14.40
C GLY A 44 14.20 -11.68 -12.94
N GLN A 45 14.69 -12.73 -12.30
CA GLN A 45 14.40 -13.01 -10.88
C GLN A 45 15.00 -11.93 -9.95
N ILE A 46 16.24 -11.50 -10.21
CA ILE A 46 16.87 -10.42 -9.42
C ILE A 46 16.09 -9.12 -9.58
N MET A 47 15.75 -8.74 -10.81
CA MET A 47 14.99 -7.53 -11.08
C MET A 47 13.60 -7.59 -10.43
N GLY A 48 12.93 -8.74 -10.45
CA GLY A 48 11.65 -8.94 -9.76
C GLY A 48 11.77 -8.67 -8.25
N LYS A 49 12.78 -9.23 -7.59
CA LYS A 49 13.04 -9.00 -6.16
C LYS A 49 13.40 -7.54 -5.85
N LEU A 50 14.15 -6.87 -6.71
CA LEU A 50 14.47 -5.45 -6.55
C LEU A 50 13.22 -4.56 -6.65
N VAL A 51 12.35 -4.82 -7.63
CA VAL A 51 11.08 -4.10 -7.77
C VAL A 51 10.18 -4.33 -6.55
N GLN A 52 10.09 -5.57 -6.08
CA GLN A 52 9.33 -5.92 -4.87
C GLN A 52 9.88 -5.19 -3.65
N ALA A 53 11.19 -5.22 -3.40
CA ALA A 53 11.83 -4.53 -2.28
C ALA A 53 11.62 -3.00 -2.34
N ASN A 54 11.66 -2.41 -3.54
CA ASN A 54 11.39 -0.97 -3.74
C ASN A 54 9.90 -0.61 -3.74
N SER A 55 9.01 -1.56 -3.48
CA SER A 55 7.56 -1.35 -3.44
C SER A 55 6.94 -1.71 -2.08
N ILE A 56 7.77 -1.87 -1.05
CA ILE A 56 7.31 -2.18 0.30
C ILE A 56 6.68 -0.93 0.93
N PRO A 57 5.38 -0.96 1.27
CA PRO A 57 4.75 0.08 2.06
C PRO A 57 5.11 -0.08 3.54
N PHE A 58 5.10 1.03 4.26
CA PHE A 58 5.20 1.05 5.72
C PHE A 58 4.19 2.06 6.26
N VAL A 59 3.04 1.56 6.69
CA VAL A 59 1.94 2.41 7.15
C VAL A 59 2.04 2.58 8.66
N ILE A 60 1.99 3.83 9.10
CA ILE A 60 1.91 4.23 10.50
C ILE A 60 0.51 4.80 10.71
N GLY A 61 -0.21 4.27 11.69
CA GLY A 61 -1.49 4.78 12.14
C GLY A 61 -1.39 5.37 13.55
N GLY A 62 -2.13 6.43 13.82
CA GLY A 62 -2.10 7.02 15.15
C GLY A 62 -3.12 8.13 15.35
N PHE A 63 -3.05 8.70 16.53
CA PHE A 63 -3.85 9.87 16.93
C PHE A 63 -2.90 11.04 17.19
N SER A 64 -3.31 12.22 16.74
CA SER A 64 -2.54 13.46 16.93
C SER A 64 -3.41 14.51 17.63
N ASP A 65 -2.81 15.27 18.51
CA ASP A 65 -3.43 16.38 19.25
C ASP A 65 -2.88 17.76 18.83
N ILE A 66 -1.84 17.76 17.98
CA ILE A 66 -1.18 18.96 17.49
C ILE A 66 -0.68 18.76 16.05
N THR A 67 -0.77 19.79 15.24
CA THR A 67 -0.12 19.82 13.92
C THR A 67 1.35 20.20 14.00
N PRO A 68 2.17 19.95 12.97
CA PRO A 68 3.54 20.44 12.88
C PRO A 68 3.67 21.97 12.96
N THR A 69 2.59 22.69 12.67
CA THR A 69 2.53 24.17 12.78
C THR A 69 2.08 24.66 14.16
N GLY A 70 1.82 23.75 15.11
CA GLY A 70 1.41 24.08 16.47
C GLY A 70 -0.09 24.29 16.67
N GLU A 71 -0.92 24.04 15.64
CA GLU A 71 -2.38 24.12 15.78
C GLU A 71 -2.90 22.92 16.58
N ARG A 72 -3.77 23.18 17.56
CA ARG A 72 -4.40 22.13 18.36
C ARG A 72 -5.48 21.41 17.53
N VAL A 73 -5.22 20.16 17.23
CA VAL A 73 -6.08 19.33 16.40
C VAL A 73 -6.19 17.93 17.00
N LEU A 74 -7.38 17.41 17.07
CA LEU A 74 -7.60 16.00 17.39
C LEU A 74 -7.87 15.27 16.09
N SER A 75 -7.00 14.35 15.72
CA SER A 75 -7.13 13.59 14.49
C SER A 75 -6.75 12.13 14.69
N MET A 76 -7.31 11.27 13.83
CA MET A 76 -6.86 9.92 13.60
C MET A 76 -6.30 9.86 12.19
N ASP A 77 -5.05 9.46 12.08
CA ASP A 77 -4.28 9.60 10.85
C ASP A 77 -3.66 8.27 10.43
N LEU A 78 -3.53 8.08 9.12
CA LEU A 78 -2.72 7.03 8.50
C LEU A 78 -1.66 7.69 7.61
N LEU A 79 -0.44 7.21 7.69
CA LEU A 79 0.70 7.74 6.93
C LEU A 79 1.54 6.61 6.37
N ASN A 80 1.75 6.59 5.07
CA ASN A 80 2.66 5.62 4.44
C ASN A 80 4.07 6.20 4.37
N ARG A 81 4.97 5.71 5.22
CA ARG A 81 6.41 6.05 5.26
C ARG A 81 7.26 5.12 4.39
N GLY A 82 6.66 4.09 3.80
CA GLY A 82 7.34 3.17 2.89
C GLY A 82 7.62 3.78 1.53
N VAL A 83 8.32 3.01 0.70
CA VAL A 83 8.70 3.41 -0.67
C VAL A 83 7.65 3.03 -1.71
N GLY A 84 6.79 2.07 -1.41
CA GLY A 84 5.69 1.63 -2.28
C GLY A 84 4.32 2.10 -1.81
N PRO A 85 3.32 2.15 -2.69
CA PRO A 85 1.94 2.47 -2.31
C PRO A 85 1.34 1.36 -1.47
N ALA A 86 0.55 1.73 -0.44
CA ALA A 86 -0.18 0.81 0.40
C ALA A 86 -1.67 0.75 0.02
N LYS A 87 -2.21 -0.45 -0.10
CA LYS A 87 -3.65 -0.70 -0.23
C LYS A 87 -4.23 -0.89 1.17
N GLN A 88 -4.95 0.10 1.69
CA GLN A 88 -5.67 -0.04 2.97
C GLN A 88 -6.81 -1.04 2.83
N ARG A 89 -6.78 -2.12 3.59
CA ARG A 89 -7.76 -3.22 3.53
C ARG A 89 -8.74 -3.24 4.68
N SER A 90 -8.27 -2.97 5.89
CA SER A 90 -9.06 -3.00 7.12
C SER A 90 -8.63 -1.86 8.04
N LEU A 91 -9.59 -1.28 8.76
CA LEU A 91 -9.39 -0.27 9.78
C LEU A 91 -10.40 -0.48 10.89
N ARG A 92 -9.95 -0.71 12.10
CA ARG A 92 -10.79 -0.94 13.27
C ARG A 92 -10.33 -0.05 14.41
N VAL A 93 -11.29 0.49 15.13
CA VAL A 93 -11.05 1.38 16.27
C VAL A 93 -11.74 0.80 17.50
N LYS A 94 -11.07 0.86 18.63
CA LYS A 94 -11.64 0.48 19.93
C LYS A 94 -11.59 1.65 20.89
N VAL A 95 -12.57 1.67 21.78
CA VAL A 95 -12.58 2.49 23.00
C VAL A 95 -12.81 1.52 24.17
N ASP A 96 -11.88 1.46 25.13
CA ASP A 96 -11.89 0.49 26.23
C ASP A 96 -12.13 -0.96 25.75
N ASP A 97 -11.34 -1.38 24.75
CA ASP A 97 -11.40 -2.70 24.11
C ASP A 97 -12.71 -3.06 23.38
N ARG A 98 -13.64 -2.11 23.23
CA ARG A 98 -14.87 -2.30 22.45
C ARG A 98 -14.72 -1.67 21.08
N TYR A 99 -15.03 -2.41 20.04
CA TYR A 99 -15.07 -1.88 18.68
C TYR A 99 -16.14 -0.81 18.53
N VAL A 100 -15.75 0.28 17.89
CA VAL A 100 -16.63 1.37 17.46
C VAL A 100 -16.56 1.48 15.94
N ARG A 101 -17.71 1.61 15.29
CA ARG A 101 -17.83 1.50 13.83
C ARG A 101 -17.91 2.84 13.11
N SER A 102 -18.13 3.91 13.87
CA SER A 102 -18.28 5.25 13.30
C SER A 102 -17.76 6.31 14.28
N VAL A 103 -17.61 7.54 13.76
CA VAL A 103 -17.26 8.69 14.60
C VAL A 103 -18.34 8.94 15.67
N GLU A 104 -19.60 8.69 15.37
CA GLU A 104 -20.69 8.82 16.32
C GLU A 104 -20.56 7.84 17.49
N GLU A 105 -20.23 6.59 17.19
CA GLU A 105 -19.98 5.56 18.22
C GLU A 105 -18.73 5.90 19.03
N LEU A 106 -17.67 6.40 18.37
CA LEU A 106 -16.45 6.87 19.04
C LEU A 106 -16.74 7.99 20.03
N LEU A 107 -17.51 9.01 19.63
CA LEU A 107 -17.92 10.09 20.51
C LEU A 107 -18.77 9.57 21.68
N SER A 108 -19.76 8.71 21.40
CA SER A 108 -20.63 8.16 22.43
C SER A 108 -19.88 7.30 23.44
N ALA A 109 -18.93 6.49 22.99
CA ALA A 109 -18.10 5.66 23.86
C ALA A 109 -17.10 6.50 24.66
N SER A 110 -16.64 7.63 24.12
CA SER A 110 -15.66 8.51 24.75
C SER A 110 -16.29 9.47 25.77
N LEU A 111 -17.40 10.09 25.44
CA LEU A 111 -18.02 11.18 26.19
C LEU A 111 -19.34 10.79 26.89
N GLY A 112 -19.90 9.62 26.55
CA GLY A 112 -21.27 9.28 26.87
C GLY A 112 -22.29 9.85 25.86
N PRO A 113 -23.48 9.25 25.76
CA PRO A 113 -24.43 9.53 24.67
C PRO A 113 -24.94 10.96 24.65
N GLU A 114 -25.23 11.56 25.81
CA GLU A 114 -25.76 12.92 25.91
C GLU A 114 -24.72 13.98 25.47
N GLN A 115 -23.52 13.89 26.02
CA GLN A 115 -22.43 14.80 25.65
C GLN A 115 -22.00 14.63 24.20
N ALA A 116 -21.97 13.39 23.71
CA ALA A 116 -21.63 13.09 22.32
C ALA A 116 -22.62 13.76 21.35
N GLN A 117 -23.91 13.74 21.66
CA GLN A 117 -24.91 14.41 20.84
C GLN A 117 -24.74 15.94 20.85
N ALA A 118 -24.50 16.53 22.02
CA ALA A 118 -24.25 17.97 22.15
C ALA A 118 -22.94 18.41 21.45
N ALA A 119 -21.92 17.55 21.47
CA ALA A 119 -20.60 17.83 20.90
C ALA A 119 -20.54 17.77 19.37
N ARG A 120 -21.47 17.10 18.69
CA ARG A 120 -21.42 16.82 17.24
C ARG A 120 -21.24 18.07 16.38
N GLN A 121 -22.05 19.09 16.60
CA GLN A 121 -21.97 20.33 15.83
C GLN A 121 -20.76 21.19 16.23
N PRO A 122 -20.53 21.47 17.54
CA PRO A 122 -19.40 22.28 17.94
C PRO A 122 -18.03 21.70 17.55
N LEU A 123 -17.86 20.38 17.61
CA LEU A 123 -16.58 19.75 17.25
C LEU A 123 -16.24 19.89 15.76
N GLY A 124 -17.21 20.11 14.88
CA GLY A 124 -16.96 20.35 13.45
C GLY A 124 -16.10 19.27 12.80
N ILE A 125 -16.37 17.99 13.11
CA ILE A 125 -15.51 16.87 12.69
C ILE A 125 -15.53 16.71 11.20
N ALA A 126 -14.39 17.01 10.56
CA ALA A 126 -14.15 16.65 9.17
C ALA A 126 -13.84 15.15 9.08
N ARG A 127 -14.44 14.46 8.13
CA ARG A 127 -14.34 13.01 7.93
C ARG A 127 -13.83 12.71 6.55
N ASN A 128 -12.99 11.68 6.45
CA ASN A 128 -12.47 11.21 5.19
C ASN A 128 -12.61 9.69 5.10
N ARG A 129 -13.24 9.20 4.05
CA ARG A 129 -13.39 7.75 3.85
C ARG A 129 -12.05 7.16 3.45
N VAL A 130 -11.42 6.43 4.36
CA VAL A 130 -10.12 5.77 4.15
C VAL A 130 -10.28 4.35 3.60
N LYS A 131 -11.48 3.79 3.68
CA LYS A 131 -11.75 2.42 3.24
C LYS A 131 -11.39 2.23 1.77
N MET A 132 -10.52 1.26 1.48
CA MET A 132 -10.05 0.88 0.15
C MET A 132 -9.26 1.97 -0.61
N ARG A 133 -8.55 2.82 0.08
CA ARG A 133 -7.67 3.81 -0.56
C ARG A 133 -6.25 3.30 -0.72
N PHE A 134 -5.60 3.84 -1.76
CA PHE A 134 -4.16 3.78 -1.87
C PHE A 134 -3.56 4.94 -1.07
N LEU A 135 -2.66 4.60 -0.16
CA LEU A 135 -1.82 5.57 0.53
C LEU A 135 -0.53 5.71 -0.27
N ALA A 136 -0.29 6.89 -0.82
CA ALA A 136 0.91 7.18 -1.61
C ALA A 136 2.18 7.01 -0.75
N PRO A 137 3.30 6.54 -1.34
CA PRO A 137 4.57 6.44 -0.64
C PRO A 137 5.12 7.82 -0.28
N GLY A 138 5.71 7.97 0.90
CA GLY A 138 6.23 9.24 1.41
C GLY A 138 5.20 10.37 1.48
N GLY A 139 3.91 10.00 1.42
CA GLY A 139 2.80 10.87 1.17
C GLY A 139 2.37 11.71 2.36
N GLU A 140 1.33 12.48 2.11
CA GLU A 140 0.68 13.30 3.11
C GLU A 140 -0.06 12.45 4.14
N LEU A 141 -0.17 12.99 5.35
CA LEU A 141 -0.97 12.45 6.43
C LEU A 141 -2.43 12.34 5.97
N GLN A 142 -2.97 11.13 5.97
CA GLN A 142 -4.36 10.89 5.61
C GLN A 142 -5.21 10.87 6.87
N ALA A 143 -5.82 12.01 7.18
CA ALA A 143 -6.74 12.09 8.30
C ALA A 143 -8.00 11.26 8.01
N VAL A 144 -8.32 10.32 8.90
CA VAL A 144 -9.57 9.56 8.92
C VAL A 144 -10.70 10.44 9.43
N PHE A 145 -10.44 11.12 10.55
CA PHE A 145 -11.23 12.26 11.02
C PHE A 145 -10.31 13.33 11.60
N ARG A 146 -10.82 14.56 11.66
CA ARG A 146 -10.10 15.70 12.22
C ARG A 146 -11.07 16.69 12.84
N SER A 147 -10.74 17.22 14.03
CA SER A 147 -11.42 18.32 14.71
C SER A 147 -10.39 19.34 15.18
N VAL A 148 -10.57 20.60 14.84
CA VAL A 148 -9.71 21.71 15.27
C VAL A 148 -10.29 22.30 16.55
N LYS A 149 -9.42 22.60 17.53
CA LYS A 149 -9.85 23.26 18.77
C LYS A 149 -10.18 24.73 18.50
N THR A 150 -11.34 25.15 18.92
CA THR A 150 -11.80 26.55 18.89
C THR A 150 -12.31 26.96 20.27
N PRO A 151 -12.47 28.26 20.55
CA PRO A 151 -13.08 28.70 21.81
C PRO A 151 -14.48 28.14 22.04
N GLU A 152 -15.25 27.97 20.96
CA GLU A 152 -16.66 27.51 21.02
C GLU A 152 -16.77 26.02 21.32
N ASN A 153 -15.76 25.22 20.94
CA ASN A 153 -15.78 23.76 21.15
C ASN A 153 -14.85 23.28 22.26
N ALA A 154 -14.10 24.17 22.90
CA ALA A 154 -12.99 23.85 23.80
C ALA A 154 -13.36 22.80 24.85
N GLN A 155 -14.51 22.91 25.50
CA GLN A 155 -14.94 21.94 26.54
C GLN A 155 -15.14 20.51 26.00
N TYR A 156 -15.72 20.36 24.82
CA TYR A 156 -15.95 19.04 24.20
C TYR A 156 -14.66 18.48 23.62
N TRP A 157 -13.84 19.37 23.07
CA TRP A 157 -12.56 19.00 22.47
C TRP A 157 -11.61 18.50 23.57
N GLU A 158 -11.50 19.18 24.72
CA GLU A 158 -10.66 18.77 25.86
C GLU A 158 -11.16 17.48 26.50
N ALA A 159 -12.49 17.30 26.61
CA ALA A 159 -13.05 16.07 27.11
C ALA A 159 -12.74 14.87 26.17
N LEU A 160 -12.74 15.09 24.85
CA LEU A 160 -12.42 14.08 23.87
C LEU A 160 -10.92 13.78 23.85
N GLU A 161 -10.05 14.80 23.98
CA GLU A 161 -8.60 14.66 24.14
C GLU A 161 -8.28 13.82 25.39
N ALA A 162 -8.93 14.08 26.51
CA ALA A 162 -8.74 13.32 27.75
C ALA A 162 -9.18 11.85 27.61
N ALA A 163 -10.11 11.55 26.71
CA ALA A 163 -10.53 10.18 26.40
C ALA A 163 -9.61 9.45 25.43
N GLN A 164 -8.75 10.15 24.69
CA GLN A 164 -7.87 9.58 23.66
C GLN A 164 -6.97 8.43 24.14
N PRO A 165 -6.40 8.42 25.36
CA PRO A 165 -5.62 7.28 25.85
C PRO A 165 -6.36 5.94 25.89
N ARG A 166 -7.70 5.97 25.89
CA ARG A 166 -8.58 4.79 25.89
C ARG A 166 -8.81 4.24 24.47
N TRP A 167 -8.29 4.93 23.44
CA TRP A 167 -8.47 4.54 22.07
C TRP A 167 -7.33 3.66 21.58
N SER A 168 -7.67 2.62 20.86
CA SER A 168 -6.72 1.82 20.12
C SER A 168 -7.11 1.70 18.66
N LEU A 169 -6.11 1.51 17.81
CA LEU A 169 -6.24 1.46 16.36
C LEU A 169 -5.62 0.17 15.86
N GLU A 170 -6.41 -0.61 15.13
CA GLU A 170 -5.96 -1.80 14.41
C GLU A 170 -6.16 -1.57 12.92
N TYR A 171 -5.20 -1.98 12.10
CA TYR A 171 -5.35 -1.86 10.67
C TYR A 171 -4.54 -2.91 9.92
N CYS A 172 -4.98 -3.20 8.69
CA CYS A 172 -4.30 -4.10 7.79
C CYS A 172 -4.15 -3.44 6.43
N TYR A 173 -2.96 -3.59 5.83
CA TYR A 173 -2.66 -3.05 4.53
C TYR A 173 -1.80 -4.01 3.72
N CYS A 174 -1.85 -3.87 2.39
CA CYS A 174 -1.06 -4.70 1.49
C CYS A 174 -0.27 -3.82 0.50
N SER A 175 0.83 -4.37 -0.01
CA SER A 175 1.55 -3.80 -1.15
C SER A 175 0.75 -3.96 -2.45
N VAL A 176 1.29 -3.44 -3.55
CA VAL A 176 0.75 -3.68 -4.90
C VAL A 176 0.92 -5.13 -5.34
N PHE A 177 1.83 -5.87 -4.70
CA PHE A 177 2.09 -7.29 -4.94
C PHE A 177 1.31 -8.22 -4.01
N GLU A 178 0.30 -7.69 -3.28
CA GLU A 178 -0.54 -8.42 -2.33
C GLU A 178 0.21 -9.01 -1.13
N GLU A 179 1.40 -8.49 -0.81
CA GLU A 179 2.04 -8.74 0.48
C GLU A 179 1.36 -7.89 1.53
N CYS A 180 0.89 -8.53 2.61
CA CYS A 180 0.03 -7.89 3.59
C CYS A 180 0.65 -7.84 4.98
N TRP A 181 0.31 -6.80 5.73
CA TRP A 181 0.73 -6.59 7.11
C TRP A 181 -0.45 -6.16 7.96
N TYR A 182 -0.54 -6.78 9.13
CA TYR A 182 -1.51 -6.42 10.16
C TYR A 182 -0.81 -5.70 11.31
N VAL A 183 -1.42 -4.63 11.79
CA VAL A 183 -0.98 -3.87 12.96
C VAL A 183 -2.06 -3.95 14.02
N PRO A 184 -1.85 -4.74 15.09
CA PRO A 184 -2.85 -4.94 16.12
C PRO A 184 -3.00 -3.74 17.07
N ASN A 185 -1.96 -2.91 17.15
CA ASN A 185 -1.93 -1.74 18.02
C ASN A 185 -0.95 -0.70 17.46
N LYS A 186 -1.23 0.58 17.66
CA LYS A 186 -0.39 1.70 17.21
C LYS A 186 1.06 1.67 17.72
N TRP A 187 1.35 0.87 18.74
CA TRP A 187 2.69 0.71 19.35
C TRP A 187 3.41 -0.55 18.91
N GLU A 188 2.76 -1.41 18.14
CA GLU A 188 3.32 -2.68 17.70
C GLU A 188 3.82 -2.59 16.26
N GLU A 189 4.83 -3.43 15.97
CA GLU A 189 5.37 -3.53 14.62
C GLU A 189 4.37 -4.24 13.70
N PRO A 190 4.34 -3.89 12.39
CA PRO A 190 3.51 -4.59 11.44
C PRO A 190 3.90 -6.06 11.33
N GLU A 191 2.95 -6.95 11.54
CA GLU A 191 3.11 -8.40 11.40
C GLU A 191 2.74 -8.83 9.98
N PRO A 192 3.60 -9.59 9.27
CA PRO A 192 3.24 -10.13 7.96
C PRO A 192 2.10 -11.14 8.09
N VAL A 193 1.12 -11.04 7.20
CA VAL A 193 -0.04 -11.93 7.12
C VAL A 193 -0.29 -12.34 5.68
N ASP A 194 -0.87 -13.53 5.47
CA ASP A 194 -1.17 -14.02 4.12
C ASP A 194 -2.22 -13.14 3.42
N GLU A 195 -3.21 -12.69 4.18
CA GLU A 195 -4.26 -11.78 3.70
C GLU A 195 -4.83 -10.91 4.82
N CYS A 196 -5.36 -9.75 4.46
CA CYS A 196 -6.10 -8.91 5.39
C CYS A 196 -7.54 -9.42 5.53
N VAL A 197 -7.83 -10.12 6.61
CA VAL A 197 -9.18 -10.56 6.93
C VAL A 197 -10.04 -9.36 7.32
N ARG A 198 -11.15 -9.18 6.61
CA ARG A 198 -12.16 -8.18 6.95
C ARG A 198 -13.10 -8.71 8.00
N ASP A 199 -13.27 -7.94 9.04
CA ASP A 199 -14.29 -8.15 10.06
C ASP A 199 -15.37 -7.07 9.91
N GLU A 200 -16.22 -7.24 8.90
CA GLU A 200 -17.22 -6.22 8.51
C GLU A 200 -18.05 -5.66 9.67
N PRO A 201 -18.48 -6.45 10.66
CA PRO A 201 -19.19 -5.96 11.84
C PRO A 201 -18.38 -4.95 12.68
N ASN A 202 -17.03 -5.03 12.64
CA ASN A 202 -16.13 -4.23 13.48
C ASN A 202 -15.32 -3.20 12.69
N GLU A 203 -15.54 -3.10 11.38
CA GLU A 203 -14.83 -2.11 10.55
C GLU A 203 -15.29 -0.67 10.89
N PHE A 204 -14.30 0.20 11.06
CA PHE A 204 -14.55 1.62 11.28
C PHE A 204 -14.83 2.33 9.95
N THR A 205 -15.94 3.03 9.91
CA THR A 205 -16.35 3.89 8.77
C THR A 205 -16.56 5.31 9.31
N PRO A 206 -15.68 6.27 8.98
CA PRO A 206 -15.77 7.65 9.49
C PRO A 206 -16.96 8.43 8.97
#